data_3fedb6177dc90706e75df4082df48644
#
_entry.id   3fedb6177dc90706e75df4082df48644
#
_cell.length_a   1.000
_cell.length_b   1.000
_cell.length_c   1.000
_cell.angle_alpha   90.00
_cell.angle_beta   90.00
_cell.angle_gamma   90.00
#
_symmetry.space_group_name_H-M   'P 1'
#
loop_
_entity.id
_entity.type
_entity.pdbx_description
1 polymer ?
#
loop_
_entity_poly.entity_id
_entity_poly.type
_entity_poly.pdbx_seq_one_letter_code
_entity_poly.pdbx_strand_id
1 'polypeptide(L)'
;MMSIKTLSLNFFLFLSIVATAQVWNSPESITPIELGQTIPDGTLVDGELTSTALYEVLNNQKAVVVIYRGGWCPYCNRQLAELTDVESQIKDLGYRIVAISPEDAVNIKESLKKNKIEYELYSDKDAVLIQKMGLAFYTSDKTNKYIAKKSSGDHSGILPVPAVVVLGADKKVKYIYHDANYKVRLDSNELLSVLNTMN
;
A
#
# COMPACT_ATOMS: atom_id res chain seq x y z
N MET A 1 25.94 39.92 46.91
CA MET A 1 26.33 38.74 46.13
C MET A 1 25.08 38.20 45.45
N MET A 2 24.91 38.54 44.17
CA MET A 2 23.75 38.08 43.36
C MET A 2 24.18 36.85 42.57
N SER A 3 23.54 35.66 42.84
CA SER A 3 23.81 34.42 42.16
C SER A 3 23.02 34.40 40.84
N ILE A 4 23.72 34.38 39.73
CA ILE A 4 23.13 34.24 38.38
C ILE A 4 22.94 32.74 38.16
N LYS A 5 21.67 32.26 38.16
CA LYS A 5 21.32 30.89 37.73
C LYS A 5 21.31 30.85 36.18
N THR A 6 22.31 30.19 35.62
CA THR A 6 22.37 29.90 34.20
C THR A 6 21.30 28.85 33.84
N LEU A 7 20.28 29.28 33.08
CA LEU A 7 19.25 28.42 32.54
C LEU A 7 19.81 27.77 31.26
N SER A 8 20.17 26.50 31.33
CA SER A 8 20.61 25.71 30.16
C SER A 8 19.39 25.35 29.31
N LEU A 9 19.24 26.00 28.17
CA LEU A 9 18.19 25.71 27.18
C LEU A 9 18.66 24.53 26.32
N ASN A 10 18.17 23.31 26.63
CA ASN A 10 18.39 22.15 25.79
C ASN A 10 17.53 22.25 24.52
N PHE A 11 18.17 22.65 23.40
CA PHE A 11 17.56 22.67 22.08
C PHE A 11 17.52 21.25 21.51
N PHE A 12 16.39 20.58 21.65
CA PHE A 12 16.15 19.29 20.97
C PHE A 12 15.94 19.57 19.48
N LEU A 13 16.96 19.28 18.68
CA LEU A 13 16.88 19.30 17.22
C LEU A 13 16.04 18.11 16.77
N PHE A 14 14.76 18.32 16.47
CA PHE A 14 13.93 17.34 15.80
C PHE A 14 14.41 17.19 14.34
N LEU A 15 15.20 16.16 14.08
CA LEU A 15 15.58 15.77 12.73
C LEU A 15 14.37 15.15 12.05
N SER A 16 13.64 15.95 11.26
CA SER A 16 12.54 15.45 10.42
C SER A 16 13.16 14.55 9.33
N ILE A 17 13.03 13.24 9.46
CA ILE A 17 13.36 12.30 8.38
C ILE A 17 12.33 12.49 7.29
N VAL A 18 12.70 13.21 6.24
CA VAL A 18 11.91 13.28 5.00
C VAL A 18 12.05 11.94 4.31
N ALA A 19 11.00 11.13 4.30
CA ALA A 19 10.96 9.91 3.50
C ALA A 19 11.04 10.31 2.03
N THR A 20 12.19 10.08 1.41
CA THR A 20 12.37 10.30 -0.04
C THR A 20 11.75 9.11 -0.79
N ALA A 21 10.95 9.40 -1.81
CA ALA A 21 10.44 8.38 -2.72
C ALA A 21 11.63 7.68 -3.37
N GLN A 22 11.73 6.36 -3.21
CA GLN A 22 12.86 5.58 -3.70
C GLN A 22 12.37 4.36 -4.49
N VAL A 23 13.02 4.10 -5.62
CA VAL A 23 12.83 2.88 -6.42
C VAL A 23 14.09 2.03 -6.31
N TRP A 24 13.93 0.79 -5.91
CA TRP A 24 15.02 -0.16 -5.71
C TRP A 24 15.34 -0.94 -6.98
N ASN A 25 16.54 -1.53 -7.06
CA ASN A 25 16.95 -2.28 -8.23
C ASN A 25 16.41 -3.72 -8.27
N SER A 26 15.96 -4.25 -7.13
CA SER A 26 15.38 -5.59 -7.02
C SER A 26 14.37 -5.66 -5.87
N PRO A 27 13.44 -6.65 -5.91
CA PRO A 27 12.46 -6.83 -4.85
C PRO A 27 13.07 -7.24 -3.49
N GLU A 28 14.27 -7.82 -3.48
CA GLU A 28 14.97 -8.21 -2.25
C GLU A 28 15.65 -7.01 -1.55
N SER A 29 15.83 -5.91 -2.28
CA SER A 29 16.56 -4.73 -1.78
C SER A 29 15.66 -3.68 -1.15
N ILE A 30 14.34 -3.84 -1.19
CA ILE A 30 13.39 -2.84 -0.70
C ILE A 30 13.56 -2.57 0.81
N THR A 31 13.19 -1.36 1.22
CA THR A 31 13.09 -0.97 2.64
C THR A 31 11.67 -0.44 2.89
N PRO A 32 10.74 -1.32 3.25
CA PRO A 32 9.34 -0.96 3.45
C PRO A 32 9.14 -0.05 4.66
N ILE A 33 8.03 0.67 4.65
CA ILE A 33 7.51 1.35 5.84
C ILE A 33 7.42 0.39 7.03
N GLU A 34 7.74 0.86 8.23
CA GLU A 34 7.84 0.06 9.44
C GLU A 34 6.66 0.25 10.40
N LEU A 35 6.54 -0.66 11.37
CA LEU A 35 5.56 -0.57 12.45
C LEU A 35 5.66 0.78 13.18
N GLY A 36 4.52 1.37 13.48
CA GLY A 36 4.40 2.65 14.20
C GLY A 36 4.60 3.89 13.34
N GLN A 37 5.16 3.77 12.14
CA GLN A 37 5.26 4.89 11.20
C GLN A 37 3.89 5.25 10.65
N THR A 38 3.70 6.52 10.30
CA THR A 38 2.48 6.98 9.63
C THR A 38 2.61 6.68 8.14
N ILE A 39 1.57 6.05 7.54
CA ILE A 39 1.55 5.82 6.10
C ILE A 39 1.64 7.16 5.36
N PRO A 40 2.47 7.28 4.30
CA PRO A 40 2.53 8.52 3.53
C PRO A 40 1.22 8.79 2.81
N ASP A 41 0.89 10.07 2.62
CA ASP A 41 -0.23 10.46 1.77
C ASP A 41 0.18 10.53 0.29
N GLY A 42 -0.81 10.33 -0.59
CA GLY A 42 -0.63 10.38 -2.02
C GLY A 42 -1.95 10.44 -2.76
N THR A 43 -1.92 10.93 -4.00
CA THR A 43 -3.08 10.98 -4.87
C THR A 43 -3.31 9.62 -5.51
N LEU A 44 -4.53 9.13 -5.42
CA LEU A 44 -5.03 7.89 -6.00
C LEU A 44 -6.14 8.20 -7.01
N VAL A 45 -6.35 7.31 -7.96
CA VAL A 45 -7.43 7.44 -8.95
C VAL A 45 -8.27 6.16 -8.94
N ASP A 46 -9.58 6.29 -8.81
CA ASP A 46 -10.50 5.15 -8.83
C ASP A 46 -10.83 4.68 -10.25
N GLY A 47 -11.67 3.64 -10.37
CA GLY A 47 -12.13 3.10 -11.65
C GLY A 47 -13.08 4.02 -12.45
N GLU A 48 -13.58 5.09 -11.85
CA GLU A 48 -14.41 6.12 -12.50
C GLU A 48 -13.58 7.38 -12.83
N LEU A 49 -12.25 7.29 -12.74
CA LEU A 49 -11.28 8.35 -13.01
C LEU A 49 -11.37 9.55 -12.05
N THR A 50 -11.87 9.32 -10.84
CA THR A 50 -11.91 10.33 -9.79
C THR A 50 -10.62 10.29 -8.99
N SER A 51 -9.98 11.46 -8.84
CA SER A 51 -8.77 11.60 -8.02
C SER A 51 -9.13 11.92 -6.58
N THR A 52 -8.48 11.25 -5.63
CA THR A 52 -8.64 11.49 -4.20
C THR A 52 -7.32 11.28 -3.46
N ALA A 53 -7.15 11.88 -2.29
CA ALA A 53 -6.01 11.60 -1.43
C ALA A 53 -6.21 10.30 -0.65
N LEU A 54 -5.15 9.52 -0.40
CA LEU A 54 -5.26 8.32 0.44
C LEU A 54 -5.86 8.64 1.82
N TYR A 55 -5.50 9.78 2.42
CA TYR A 55 -6.03 10.16 3.73
C TYR A 55 -7.54 10.45 3.72
N GLU A 56 -8.08 10.93 2.60
CA GLU A 56 -9.53 11.08 2.40
C GLU A 56 -10.20 9.70 2.27
N VAL A 57 -9.59 8.81 1.48
CA VAL A 57 -10.05 7.41 1.36
C VAL A 57 -10.10 6.74 2.72
N LEU A 58 -9.05 6.84 3.53
CA LEU A 58 -8.96 6.23 4.86
C LEU A 58 -9.99 6.80 5.85
N ASN A 59 -10.37 8.06 5.72
CA ASN A 59 -11.41 8.74 6.51
C ASN A 59 -11.33 8.45 8.02
N ASN A 60 -10.10 8.45 8.58
CA ASN A 60 -9.81 8.13 9.98
C ASN A 60 -10.39 6.78 10.49
N GLN A 61 -10.57 5.82 9.59
CA GLN A 61 -10.97 4.45 9.92
C GLN A 61 -9.76 3.52 9.95
N LYS A 62 -9.88 2.40 10.66
CA LYS A 62 -8.93 1.30 10.54
C LYS A 62 -8.98 0.75 9.11
N ALA A 63 -7.84 0.38 8.54
CA ALA A 63 -7.79 -0.12 7.16
C ALA A 63 -6.81 -1.27 6.97
N VAL A 64 -7.14 -2.15 6.04
CA VAL A 64 -6.24 -3.12 5.42
C VAL A 64 -5.89 -2.57 4.04
N VAL A 65 -4.67 -2.06 3.90
CA VAL A 65 -4.15 -1.56 2.62
C VAL A 65 -3.40 -2.68 1.93
N VAL A 66 -3.85 -3.04 0.72
CA VAL A 66 -3.29 -4.14 -0.07
C VAL A 66 -2.55 -3.56 -1.27
N ILE A 67 -1.23 -3.69 -1.29
CA ILE A 67 -0.40 -3.26 -2.41
C ILE A 67 -0.22 -4.45 -3.35
N TYR A 68 -0.64 -4.31 -4.61
CA TYR A 68 -0.58 -5.38 -5.59
C TYR A 68 0.00 -4.90 -6.94
N ARG A 69 0.41 -5.83 -7.78
CA ARG A 69 1.17 -5.54 -9.01
C ARG A 69 0.28 -5.11 -10.17
N GLY A 70 -0.99 -5.51 -10.16
CA GLY A 70 -1.97 -5.23 -11.20
C GLY A 70 -2.88 -6.42 -11.51
N GLY A 71 -4.02 -6.15 -12.17
CA GLY A 71 -5.03 -7.14 -12.56
C GLY A 71 -4.56 -8.12 -13.64
N TRP A 72 -3.44 -7.84 -14.32
CA TRP A 72 -2.77 -8.76 -15.23
C TRP A 72 -2.04 -9.90 -14.50
N CYS A 73 -1.82 -9.81 -13.18
CA CYS A 73 -1.07 -10.77 -12.38
C CYS A 73 -2.01 -11.83 -11.77
N PRO A 74 -1.89 -13.14 -12.12
CA PRO A 74 -2.79 -14.18 -11.61
C PRO A 74 -2.78 -14.33 -10.09
N TYR A 75 -1.61 -14.19 -9.46
CA TYR A 75 -1.47 -14.28 -8.00
C TYR A 75 -2.14 -13.11 -7.29
N CYS A 76 -2.15 -11.91 -7.90
CA CYS A 76 -2.87 -10.76 -7.38
C CYS A 76 -4.37 -10.98 -7.47
N ASN A 77 -4.88 -11.42 -8.61
CA ASN A 77 -6.31 -11.71 -8.79
C ASN A 77 -6.81 -12.75 -7.80
N ARG A 78 -6.01 -13.80 -7.53
CA ARG A 78 -6.36 -14.80 -6.51
C ARG A 78 -6.45 -14.16 -5.13
N GLN A 79 -5.45 -13.38 -4.71
CA GLN A 79 -5.45 -12.70 -3.41
C GLN A 79 -6.64 -11.74 -3.28
N LEU A 80 -6.95 -10.96 -4.33
CA LEU A 80 -8.10 -10.06 -4.31
C LEU A 80 -9.42 -10.82 -4.18
N ALA A 81 -9.56 -11.97 -4.83
CA ALA A 81 -10.75 -12.83 -4.70
C ALA A 81 -10.86 -13.44 -3.29
N GLU A 82 -9.77 -13.98 -2.74
CA GLU A 82 -9.73 -14.51 -1.37
C GLU A 82 -10.11 -13.44 -0.32
N LEU A 83 -9.73 -12.18 -0.54
CA LEU A 83 -10.14 -11.06 0.32
C LEU A 83 -11.64 -10.74 0.19
N THR A 84 -12.24 -10.92 -0.99
CA THR A 84 -13.69 -10.77 -1.17
C THR A 84 -14.46 -11.79 -0.33
N ASP A 85 -13.95 -13.03 -0.22
CA ASP A 85 -14.58 -14.10 0.56
C ASP A 85 -14.62 -13.79 2.08
N VAL A 86 -13.71 -12.97 2.57
CA VAL A 86 -13.61 -12.60 4.00
C VAL A 86 -13.91 -11.13 4.27
N GLU A 87 -14.35 -10.37 3.27
CA GLU A 87 -14.59 -8.92 3.38
C GLU A 87 -15.55 -8.56 4.49
N SER A 88 -16.68 -9.29 4.62
CA SER A 88 -17.65 -9.04 5.68
C SER A 88 -17.03 -9.19 7.07
N GLN A 89 -16.21 -10.24 7.28
CA GLN A 89 -15.55 -10.47 8.56
C GLN A 89 -14.54 -9.35 8.88
N ILE A 90 -13.81 -8.84 7.87
CA ILE A 90 -12.88 -7.72 8.02
C ILE A 90 -13.66 -6.45 8.39
N LYS A 91 -14.82 -6.20 7.75
CA LYS A 91 -15.71 -5.07 8.07
C LYS A 91 -16.28 -5.17 9.48
N ASP A 92 -16.69 -6.36 9.93
CA ASP A 92 -17.22 -6.60 11.28
C ASP A 92 -16.16 -6.33 12.37
N LEU A 93 -14.87 -6.50 12.05
CA LEU A 93 -13.74 -6.10 12.91
C LEU A 93 -13.43 -4.60 12.84
N GLY A 94 -14.22 -3.81 12.11
CA GLY A 94 -14.09 -2.36 11.99
C GLY A 94 -13.01 -1.90 11.00
N TYR A 95 -12.55 -2.76 10.10
CA TYR A 95 -11.60 -2.41 9.06
C TYR A 95 -12.27 -2.26 7.71
N ARG A 96 -11.79 -1.33 6.90
CA ARG A 96 -12.05 -1.27 5.46
C ARG A 96 -10.91 -1.90 4.68
N ILE A 97 -11.17 -2.35 3.44
CA ILE A 97 -10.12 -2.83 2.53
C ILE A 97 -9.90 -1.78 1.45
N VAL A 98 -8.64 -1.40 1.23
CA VAL A 98 -8.20 -0.47 0.18
C VAL A 98 -7.07 -1.13 -0.60
N ALA A 99 -7.31 -1.50 -1.85
CA ALA A 99 -6.28 -2.12 -2.70
C ALA A 99 -5.70 -1.11 -3.69
N ILE A 100 -4.37 -1.08 -3.82
CA ILE A 100 -3.63 -0.07 -4.58
C ILE A 100 -2.64 -0.75 -5.51
N SER A 101 -2.61 -0.34 -6.77
CA SER A 101 -1.64 -0.83 -7.76
C SER A 101 -1.12 0.30 -8.65
N PRO A 102 0.06 0.13 -9.29
CA PRO A 102 0.60 1.10 -10.23
C PRO A 102 -0.06 1.04 -11.62
N GLU A 103 -1.11 0.26 -11.79
CA GLU A 103 -1.83 0.20 -13.07
C GLU A 103 -2.52 1.52 -13.39
N ASP A 104 -2.73 1.77 -14.67
CA ASP A 104 -3.61 2.84 -15.12
C ASP A 104 -5.04 2.62 -14.61
N ALA A 105 -5.75 3.69 -14.25
CA ALA A 105 -7.09 3.63 -13.66
C ALA A 105 -8.12 2.90 -14.54
N VAL A 106 -7.94 2.89 -15.86
CA VAL A 106 -8.81 2.12 -16.77
C VAL A 106 -8.77 0.62 -16.48
N ASN A 107 -7.63 0.08 -16.00
CA ASN A 107 -7.50 -1.33 -15.63
C ASN A 107 -8.13 -1.63 -14.26
N ILE A 108 -8.27 -0.64 -13.38
CA ILE A 108 -8.94 -0.79 -12.08
C ILE A 108 -10.41 -1.18 -12.28
N LYS A 109 -11.12 -0.50 -13.16
CA LYS A 109 -12.52 -0.81 -13.48
C LYS A 109 -12.69 -2.24 -14.03
N GLU A 110 -11.77 -2.69 -14.88
CA GLU A 110 -11.78 -4.06 -15.40
C GLU A 110 -11.50 -5.08 -14.29
N SER A 111 -10.56 -4.78 -13.39
CA SER A 111 -10.21 -5.64 -12.26
C SER A 111 -11.36 -5.80 -11.27
N LEU A 112 -12.07 -4.72 -10.93
CA LEU A 112 -13.29 -4.74 -10.10
C LEU A 112 -14.33 -5.69 -10.69
N LYS A 113 -14.66 -5.50 -11.97
CA LYS A 113 -15.67 -6.31 -12.67
C LYS A 113 -15.27 -7.79 -12.78
N LYS A 114 -14.02 -8.05 -13.17
CA LYS A 114 -13.52 -9.41 -13.40
C LYS A 114 -13.50 -10.25 -12.13
N ASN A 115 -13.10 -9.66 -11.01
CA ASN A 115 -12.93 -10.35 -9.74
C ASN A 115 -14.16 -10.21 -8.82
N LYS A 116 -15.23 -9.52 -9.26
CA LYS A 116 -16.45 -9.25 -8.47
C LYS A 116 -16.14 -8.60 -7.12
N ILE A 117 -15.22 -7.65 -7.13
CA ILE A 117 -14.73 -6.98 -5.93
C ILE A 117 -15.71 -5.86 -5.54
N GLU A 118 -16.11 -5.81 -4.27
CA GLU A 118 -16.99 -4.79 -3.71
C GLU A 118 -16.24 -3.74 -2.88
N TYR A 119 -15.01 -4.08 -2.40
CA TYR A 119 -14.15 -3.12 -1.73
C TYR A 119 -13.39 -2.22 -2.72
N GLU A 120 -12.69 -1.23 -2.20
CA GLU A 120 -12.14 -0.13 -3.01
C GLU A 120 -10.80 -0.50 -3.66
N LEU A 121 -10.70 -0.31 -4.97
CA LEU A 121 -9.48 -0.43 -5.76
C LEU A 121 -9.07 0.93 -6.33
N TYR A 122 -7.78 1.24 -6.24
CA TYR A 122 -7.21 2.48 -6.72
C TYR A 122 -5.94 2.28 -7.55
N SER A 123 -5.76 3.19 -8.50
CA SER A 123 -4.53 3.39 -9.26
C SER A 123 -3.62 4.37 -8.50
N ASP A 124 -2.39 3.94 -8.23
CA ASP A 124 -1.24 4.79 -7.92
C ASP A 124 -0.34 4.80 -9.16
N LYS A 125 -0.80 5.43 -10.24
CA LYS A 125 -0.05 5.48 -11.50
C LYS A 125 1.37 5.98 -11.24
N ASP A 126 2.34 5.33 -11.88
CA ASP A 126 3.78 5.55 -11.68
C ASP A 126 4.31 5.17 -10.28
N ALA A 127 3.48 4.51 -9.46
CA ALA A 127 3.84 3.99 -8.15
C ALA A 127 4.35 5.06 -7.17
N VAL A 128 3.82 6.29 -7.23
CA VAL A 128 4.34 7.43 -6.43
C VAL A 128 4.15 7.21 -4.93
N LEU A 129 2.97 6.75 -4.51
CA LEU A 129 2.70 6.41 -3.11
C LEU A 129 3.48 5.15 -2.71
N ILE A 130 3.51 4.13 -3.57
CA ILE A 130 4.22 2.87 -3.35
C ILE A 130 5.72 3.11 -3.18
N GLN A 131 6.32 4.06 -3.92
CA GLN A 131 7.71 4.50 -3.73
C GLN A 131 7.93 5.11 -2.34
N LYS A 132 7.04 6.00 -1.89
CA LYS A 132 7.09 6.59 -0.56
C LYS A 132 6.95 5.56 0.57
N MET A 133 6.24 4.46 0.29
CA MET A 133 6.12 3.33 1.21
C MET A 133 7.36 2.41 1.21
N GLY A 134 8.35 2.68 0.36
CA GLY A 134 9.56 1.87 0.24
C GLY A 134 9.35 0.48 -0.40
N LEU A 135 8.25 0.27 -1.12
CA LEU A 135 7.86 -1.02 -1.70
C LEU A 135 8.17 -1.14 -3.21
N ALA A 136 8.64 -0.06 -3.86
CA ALA A 136 8.81 0.02 -5.30
C ALA A 136 10.18 -0.48 -5.77
N PHE A 137 10.20 -1.21 -6.89
CA PHE A 137 11.45 -1.63 -7.55
C PHE A 137 11.33 -1.57 -9.08
N TYR A 138 12.46 -1.42 -9.77
CA TYR A 138 12.52 -1.46 -11.23
C TYR A 138 12.33 -2.88 -11.75
N THR A 139 11.44 -3.07 -12.71
CA THR A 139 11.23 -4.37 -13.33
C THR A 139 12.16 -4.59 -14.52
N SER A 140 12.32 -5.86 -14.94
CA SER A 140 13.08 -6.20 -16.13
C SER A 140 12.32 -5.83 -17.41
N ASP A 141 13.05 -5.60 -18.51
CA ASP A 141 12.47 -5.38 -19.85
C ASP A 141 11.52 -6.51 -20.28
N LYS A 142 11.84 -7.75 -19.90
CA LYS A 142 10.98 -8.91 -20.16
C LYS A 142 9.63 -8.76 -19.48
N THR A 143 9.62 -8.33 -18.22
CA THR A 143 8.40 -8.08 -17.44
C THR A 143 7.63 -6.90 -18.03
N ASN A 144 8.30 -5.81 -18.38
CA ASN A 144 7.66 -4.63 -19.00
C ASN A 144 6.96 -5.01 -20.31
N LYS A 145 7.61 -5.77 -21.18
CA LYS A 145 7.01 -6.28 -22.42
C LYS A 145 5.82 -7.20 -22.17
N TYR A 146 5.84 -7.97 -21.09
CA TYR A 146 4.72 -8.82 -20.71
C TYR A 146 3.53 -7.97 -20.24
N ILE A 147 3.76 -6.98 -19.38
CA ILE A 147 2.71 -6.08 -18.86
C ILE A 147 2.06 -5.32 -20.01
N ALA A 148 2.85 -4.71 -20.88
CA ALA A 148 2.36 -3.96 -22.05
C ALA A 148 1.44 -4.78 -22.99
N LYS A 149 1.53 -6.12 -22.96
CA LYS A 149 0.63 -7.02 -23.70
C LYS A 149 -0.65 -7.40 -22.93
N LYS A 150 -0.69 -7.18 -21.61
CA LYS A 150 -1.72 -7.71 -20.72
C LYS A 150 -2.54 -6.63 -20.04
N SER A 151 -2.10 -5.41 -20.04
CA SER A 151 -2.79 -4.25 -19.50
C SER A 151 -2.87 -3.11 -20.50
N SER A 152 -3.86 -2.27 -20.38
CA SER A 152 -4.00 -1.03 -21.15
C SER A 152 -3.19 0.08 -20.50
N GLY A 153 -2.85 1.12 -21.27
CA GLY A 153 -2.12 2.29 -20.79
C GLY A 153 -0.63 2.11 -20.67
N ASP A 154 0.03 3.18 -20.24
CA ASP A 154 1.48 3.22 -20.06
C ASP A 154 1.88 2.53 -18.76
N HIS A 155 3.09 1.98 -18.79
CA HIS A 155 3.71 1.35 -17.64
C HIS A 155 5.09 1.96 -17.39
N SER A 156 5.31 2.47 -16.19
CA SER A 156 6.55 3.17 -15.80
C SER A 156 7.79 2.28 -15.67
N GLY A 157 7.63 0.98 -15.77
CA GLY A 157 8.73 0.03 -15.46
C GLY A 157 8.98 -0.17 -13.97
N ILE A 158 8.07 0.32 -13.13
CA ILE A 158 8.13 0.20 -11.68
C ILE A 158 7.00 -0.71 -11.20
N LEU A 159 7.33 -1.68 -10.34
CA LEU A 159 6.37 -2.55 -9.69
C LEU A 159 6.55 -2.54 -8.17
N PRO A 160 5.48 -2.83 -7.42
CA PRO A 160 5.62 -3.09 -5.99
C PRO A 160 6.09 -4.51 -5.70
N VAL A 161 6.81 -4.68 -4.61
CA VAL A 161 6.73 -5.90 -3.82
C VAL A 161 5.32 -5.93 -3.21
N PRO A 162 4.54 -7.01 -3.46
CA PRO A 162 3.20 -7.09 -2.91
C PRO A 162 3.22 -7.07 -1.38
N ALA A 163 2.31 -6.32 -0.80
CA ALA A 163 2.25 -6.16 0.65
C ALA A 163 0.81 -6.04 1.16
N VAL A 164 0.62 -6.39 2.42
CA VAL A 164 -0.59 -6.10 3.20
C VAL A 164 -0.18 -5.27 4.40
N VAL A 165 -0.74 -4.07 4.51
CA VAL A 165 -0.44 -3.12 5.59
C VAL A 165 -1.71 -2.86 6.38
N VAL A 166 -1.70 -3.18 7.68
CA VAL A 166 -2.83 -2.88 8.57
C VAL A 166 -2.58 -1.55 9.26
N LEU A 167 -3.54 -0.65 9.15
CA LEU A 167 -3.48 0.69 9.72
C LEU A 167 -4.48 0.85 10.85
N GLY A 168 -4.06 1.55 11.91
CA GLY A 168 -4.98 2.12 12.89
C GLY A 168 -5.72 3.34 12.31
N ALA A 169 -6.77 3.80 13.01
CA ALA A 169 -7.49 5.03 12.68
C ALA A 169 -6.57 6.29 12.70
N ASP A 170 -5.45 6.20 13.42
CA ASP A 170 -4.37 7.19 13.47
C ASP A 170 -3.44 7.16 12.24
N LYS A 171 -3.75 6.34 11.24
CA LYS A 171 -2.97 6.11 10.01
C LYS A 171 -1.56 5.52 10.26
N LYS A 172 -1.32 4.99 11.47
CA LYS A 172 -0.05 4.32 11.78
C LYS A 172 -0.11 2.85 11.42
N VAL A 173 1.01 2.35 10.91
CA VAL A 173 1.20 0.93 10.61
C VAL A 173 1.16 0.12 11.91
N LYS A 174 0.23 -0.81 11.99
CA LYS A 174 0.07 -1.77 13.10
C LYS A 174 0.58 -3.16 12.73
N TYR A 175 0.59 -3.48 11.45
CA TYR A 175 1.14 -4.73 10.92
C TYR A 175 1.53 -4.52 9.46
N ILE A 176 2.57 -5.20 9.00
CA ILE A 176 2.96 -5.26 7.60
C ILE A 176 3.43 -6.67 7.26
N TYR A 177 2.94 -7.18 6.14
CA TYR A 177 3.42 -8.40 5.49
C TYR A 177 3.85 -8.09 4.07
N HIS A 178 4.99 -8.56 3.64
CA HIS A 178 5.47 -8.51 2.27
C HIS A 178 6.40 -9.68 1.98
N ASP A 179 6.54 -10.07 0.71
CA ASP A 179 7.50 -11.08 0.29
C ASP A 179 8.08 -10.71 -1.09
N ALA A 180 9.40 -10.74 -1.22
CA ALA A 180 10.10 -10.48 -2.48
C ALA A 180 9.68 -11.46 -3.58
N ASN A 181 9.35 -12.71 -3.22
CA ASN A 181 8.70 -13.66 -4.11
C ASN A 181 7.22 -13.29 -4.30
N TYR A 182 6.91 -12.59 -5.38
CA TYR A 182 5.55 -12.12 -5.67
C TYR A 182 4.47 -13.21 -5.74
N LYS A 183 4.82 -14.49 -5.68
CA LYS A 183 3.88 -15.62 -5.65
C LYS A 183 3.41 -15.96 -4.24
N VAL A 184 4.21 -15.60 -3.23
CA VAL A 184 3.88 -15.78 -1.82
C VAL A 184 2.97 -14.64 -1.38
N ARG A 185 1.91 -14.95 -0.65
CA ARG A 185 0.90 -13.99 -0.18
C ARG A 185 0.49 -14.33 1.25
N LEU A 186 0.12 -13.31 1.99
CA LEU A 186 -0.57 -13.50 3.26
C LEU A 186 -1.91 -14.18 3.00
N ASP A 187 -2.17 -15.30 3.65
CA ASP A 187 -3.45 -16.01 3.61
C ASP A 187 -4.55 -15.17 4.27
N SER A 188 -5.78 -15.23 3.74
CA SER A 188 -6.89 -14.42 4.23
C SER A 188 -7.33 -14.80 5.66
N ASN A 189 -7.22 -16.06 6.07
CA ASN A 189 -7.52 -16.50 7.43
C ASN A 189 -6.41 -16.08 8.41
N GLU A 190 -5.14 -16.09 7.94
CA GLU A 190 -4.02 -15.54 8.72
C GLU A 190 -4.22 -14.05 8.95
N LEU A 191 -4.62 -13.29 7.91
CA LEU A 191 -4.96 -11.88 8.05
C LEU A 191 -6.09 -11.68 9.08
N LEU A 192 -7.18 -12.44 9.02
CA LEU A 192 -8.26 -12.37 10.00
C LEU A 192 -7.76 -12.65 11.43
N SER A 193 -6.86 -13.63 11.60
CA SER A 193 -6.24 -13.93 12.89
C SER A 193 -5.46 -12.74 13.41
N VAL A 194 -4.66 -12.08 12.55
CA VAL A 194 -3.93 -10.85 12.89
C VAL A 194 -4.89 -9.74 13.32
N LEU A 195 -5.96 -9.47 12.53
CA LEU A 195 -6.92 -8.41 12.84
C LEU A 195 -7.66 -8.65 14.17
N ASN A 196 -7.99 -9.91 14.48
CA ASN A 196 -8.62 -10.28 15.76
C ASN A 196 -7.73 -9.99 16.97
N THR A 197 -6.41 -10.11 16.85
CA THR A 197 -5.48 -9.80 17.97
C THR A 197 -5.32 -8.31 18.22
N MET A 198 -5.75 -7.45 17.30
CA MET A 198 -5.62 -6.00 17.34
C MET A 198 -6.92 -5.26 17.75
N ASN A 199 -7.97 -6.01 18.06
CA ASN A 199 -9.31 -5.47 18.39
C ASN A 199 -9.59 -5.40 19.90
#